data_1d20d201f7af84c0c032026d95a8a3ca
#
_entry.id   1d20d201f7af84c0c032026d95a8a3ca
#
_cell.length_a   1.000
_cell.length_b   1.000
_cell.length_c   1.000
_cell.angle_alpha   90.00
_cell.angle_beta   90.00
_cell.angle_gamma   90.00
#
_symmetry.space_group_name_H-M   'P 1'
#
loop_
_entity.id
_entity.type
_entity.pdbx_description
1 polymer ?
#
loop_
_entity_poly.entity_id
_entity_poly.type
_entity_poly.pdbx_seq_one_letter_code
_entity_poly.pdbx_strand_id
1 'polypeptide(L)'
;MIFMKDVTFTLYDRNTWPRSSHFDYYTKGFVKSVNSMTVRLDVTHFLKEAKARGLKFFPAFSVLTAQFIASLPEMCTNVDKDGNPGFFSYLNPNFTIFHEDDKTFSDCWSQYEDDFDTFYQNMLQDAETYKDKKGIKVKDGQPMNFFCISCAPWLDYAAYCPVNYGGSPNLFPIITFGKYAEENGRFTMPLTLTISHACMDGYHLSVFFNGLQEKLDQF
;
A
#
# COMPACT_ATOMS: atom_id res chain seq x y z
N MET A 1 -12.28 -24.48 -1.73
CA MET A 1 -10.86 -24.35 -2.11
C MET A 1 -10.76 -23.00 -2.80
N ILE A 2 -10.25 -21.99 -2.12
CA ILE A 2 -10.04 -20.64 -2.72
C ILE A 2 -8.82 -20.81 -3.61
N PHE A 3 -8.99 -20.72 -4.91
CA PHE A 3 -7.85 -20.67 -5.83
C PHE A 3 -7.16 -19.33 -5.62
N MET A 4 -5.99 -19.34 -5.02
CA MET A 4 -5.17 -18.13 -4.96
C MET A 4 -4.77 -17.75 -6.38
N LYS A 5 -4.94 -16.47 -6.73
CA LYS A 5 -4.47 -15.94 -8.00
C LYS A 5 -2.96 -16.14 -8.09
N ASP A 6 -2.49 -16.70 -9.20
CA ASP A 6 -1.06 -16.89 -9.41
C ASP A 6 -0.35 -15.53 -9.52
N VAL A 7 0.64 -15.33 -8.66
CA VAL A 7 1.53 -14.17 -8.73
C VAL A 7 2.72 -14.50 -9.61
N THR A 8 3.06 -13.62 -10.54
CA THR A 8 4.28 -13.73 -11.33
C THR A 8 5.31 -12.73 -10.82
N PHE A 9 6.60 -13.13 -10.87
CA PHE A 9 7.73 -12.25 -10.64
C PHE A 9 8.52 -12.13 -11.93
N THR A 10 8.61 -10.92 -12.47
CA THR A 10 9.30 -10.62 -13.73
C THR A 10 10.61 -9.91 -13.44
N LEU A 11 11.74 -10.46 -13.87
CA LEU A 11 13.04 -9.82 -13.73
C LEU A 11 13.14 -8.58 -14.64
N TYR A 12 13.75 -7.52 -14.13
CA TYR A 12 14.15 -6.39 -14.97
C TYR A 12 15.36 -6.78 -15.84
N ASP A 13 15.29 -6.45 -17.13
CA ASP A 13 16.49 -6.49 -17.98
C ASP A 13 17.43 -5.36 -17.55
N ARG A 14 18.53 -5.72 -16.91
CA ARG A 14 19.53 -4.79 -16.36
C ARG A 14 20.17 -3.88 -17.41
N ASN A 15 20.17 -4.27 -18.68
CA ASN A 15 20.75 -3.49 -19.77
C ASN A 15 19.82 -2.37 -20.25
N THR A 16 18.52 -2.57 -20.14
CA THR A 16 17.50 -1.65 -20.65
C THR A 16 16.71 -0.94 -19.54
N TRP A 17 16.73 -1.47 -18.31
CA TRP A 17 16.02 -0.85 -17.20
C TRP A 17 16.66 0.47 -16.76
N PRO A 18 16.00 1.63 -16.94
CA PRO A 18 16.60 2.94 -16.67
C PRO A 18 17.06 3.15 -15.23
N ARG A 19 16.43 2.46 -14.27
CA ARG A 19 16.74 2.57 -12.84
C ARG A 19 17.82 1.59 -12.37
N SER A 20 18.44 0.83 -13.25
CA SER A 20 19.42 -0.21 -12.92
C SER A 20 20.55 0.29 -12.00
N SER A 21 21.18 1.43 -12.36
CA SER A 21 22.25 2.04 -11.55
C SER A 21 21.73 2.67 -10.24
N HIS A 22 20.54 3.27 -10.26
CA HIS A 22 19.90 3.83 -9.05
C HIS A 22 19.56 2.73 -8.05
N PHE A 23 19.02 1.61 -8.54
CA PHE A 23 18.72 0.45 -7.70
C PHE A 23 19.98 -0.07 -6.98
N ASP A 24 21.08 -0.26 -7.70
CA ASP A 24 22.34 -0.73 -7.11
C ASP A 24 22.91 0.30 -6.12
N TYR A 25 22.84 1.60 -6.43
CA TYR A 25 23.34 2.63 -5.54
C TYR A 25 22.63 2.65 -4.18
N TYR A 26 21.28 2.52 -4.18
CA TYR A 26 20.49 2.56 -2.93
C TYR A 26 20.33 1.20 -2.24
N THR A 27 20.62 0.08 -2.91
CA THR A 27 20.53 -1.25 -2.29
C THR A 27 21.90 -1.80 -1.85
N LYS A 28 22.92 -1.65 -2.70
CA LYS A 28 24.29 -2.18 -2.48
C LYS A 28 25.25 -1.11 -1.99
N GLY A 29 24.98 0.16 -2.30
CA GLY A 29 25.81 1.29 -1.94
C GLY A 29 25.74 1.66 -0.45
N PHE A 30 26.55 2.62 -0.06
CA PHE A 30 26.63 3.14 1.31
C PHE A 30 25.34 3.88 1.74
N VAL A 31 24.68 4.56 0.80
CA VAL A 31 23.46 5.34 1.08
C VAL A 31 22.23 4.48 0.92
N LYS A 32 21.56 4.18 2.03
CA LYS A 32 20.24 3.52 2.03
C LYS A 32 19.20 4.58 2.36
N SER A 33 18.36 4.91 1.40
CA SER A 33 17.38 6.00 1.54
C SER A 33 15.97 5.51 1.24
N VAL A 34 15.02 6.06 1.95
CA VAL A 34 13.59 5.97 1.67
C VAL A 34 13.06 7.35 1.29
N ASN A 35 12.11 7.38 0.39
CA ASN A 35 11.29 8.55 0.13
C ASN A 35 9.99 8.42 0.92
N SER A 36 9.63 9.45 1.67
CA SER A 36 8.34 9.56 2.34
C SER A 36 7.71 10.88 1.94
N MET A 37 6.58 10.81 1.26
CA MET A 37 5.85 11.98 0.78
C MET A 37 4.41 11.93 1.25
N THR A 38 3.92 13.05 1.77
CA THR A 38 2.52 13.22 2.17
C THR A 38 1.85 14.18 1.22
N VAL A 39 0.70 13.77 0.68
CA VAL A 39 -0.15 14.59 -0.19
C VAL A 39 -1.58 14.54 0.34
N ARG A 40 -2.31 15.65 0.23
CA ARG A 40 -3.74 15.67 0.53
C ARG A 40 -4.52 15.27 -0.70
N LEU A 41 -5.27 14.16 -0.61
CA LEU A 41 -6.15 13.69 -1.68
C LEU A 41 -7.58 14.19 -1.44
N ASP A 42 -8.26 14.57 -2.51
CA ASP A 42 -9.69 14.82 -2.49
C ASP A 42 -10.43 13.47 -2.51
N VAL A 43 -11.16 13.17 -1.46
CA VAL A 43 -11.93 11.93 -1.32
C VAL A 43 -13.44 12.17 -1.40
N THR A 44 -13.86 13.34 -1.83
CA THR A 44 -15.28 13.76 -1.85
C THR A 44 -16.14 12.82 -2.69
N HIS A 45 -15.73 12.56 -3.95
CA HIS A 45 -16.45 11.66 -4.84
C HIS A 45 -16.44 10.23 -4.30
N PHE A 46 -15.27 9.72 -3.93
CA PHE A 46 -15.11 8.39 -3.38
C PHE A 46 -15.98 8.14 -2.14
N LEU A 47 -16.03 9.09 -1.18
CA LEU A 47 -16.89 9.00 0.01
C LEU A 47 -18.37 8.92 -0.35
N LYS A 48 -18.81 9.73 -1.32
CA LYS A 48 -20.21 9.76 -1.77
C LYS A 48 -20.59 8.41 -2.40
N GLU A 49 -19.78 7.91 -3.31
CA GLU A 49 -20.06 6.66 -4.03
C GLU A 49 -19.93 5.44 -3.10
N ALA A 50 -18.91 5.38 -2.24
CA ALA A 50 -18.78 4.34 -1.24
C ALA A 50 -19.99 4.29 -0.30
N LYS A 51 -20.48 5.46 0.15
CA LYS A 51 -21.69 5.54 0.96
C LYS A 51 -22.95 5.09 0.20
N ALA A 52 -23.09 5.48 -1.06
CA ALA A 52 -24.22 5.08 -1.91
C ALA A 52 -24.25 3.56 -2.12
N ARG A 53 -23.10 2.91 -2.22
CA ARG A 53 -22.92 1.46 -2.34
C ARG A 53 -22.92 0.72 -1.01
N GLY A 54 -23.03 1.41 0.15
CA GLY A 54 -22.96 0.80 1.48
C GLY A 54 -21.59 0.23 1.85
N LEU A 55 -20.51 0.74 1.24
CA LEU A 55 -19.15 0.28 1.48
C LEU A 55 -18.52 0.98 2.68
N LYS A 56 -17.73 0.24 3.47
CA LYS A 56 -16.85 0.80 4.50
C LYS A 56 -15.64 1.45 3.85
N PHE A 57 -15.26 2.65 4.31
CA PHE A 57 -14.17 3.45 3.70
C PHE A 57 -12.85 2.69 3.63
N PHE A 58 -12.34 2.21 4.77
CA PHE A 58 -11.00 1.61 4.86
C PHE A 58 -10.81 0.44 3.87
N PRO A 59 -11.65 -0.61 3.87
CA PRO A 59 -11.46 -1.72 2.93
C PRO A 59 -11.69 -1.30 1.47
N ALA A 60 -12.66 -0.43 1.17
CA ALA A 60 -12.89 0.03 -0.20
C ALA A 60 -11.70 0.84 -0.74
N PHE A 61 -11.15 1.76 0.07
CA PHE A 61 -9.96 2.53 -0.27
C PHE A 61 -8.73 1.64 -0.44
N SER A 62 -8.57 0.64 0.44
CA SER A 62 -7.45 -0.31 0.37
C SER A 62 -7.48 -1.17 -0.88
N VAL A 63 -8.66 -1.65 -1.28
CA VAL A 63 -8.86 -2.43 -2.52
C VAL A 63 -8.55 -1.57 -3.74
N LEU A 64 -9.13 -0.38 -3.84
CA LEU A 64 -8.86 0.54 -4.95
C LEU A 64 -7.36 0.85 -5.07
N THR A 65 -6.72 1.12 -3.94
CA THR A 65 -5.28 1.40 -3.89
C THR A 65 -4.46 0.18 -4.33
N ALA A 66 -4.80 -1.03 -3.87
CA ALA A 66 -4.11 -2.26 -4.27
C ALA A 66 -4.21 -2.53 -5.77
N GLN A 67 -5.41 -2.34 -6.35
CA GLN A 67 -5.63 -2.51 -7.79
C GLN A 67 -4.88 -1.46 -8.61
N PHE A 68 -4.78 -0.23 -8.11
CA PHE A 68 -3.96 0.79 -8.77
C PHE A 68 -2.45 0.48 -8.66
N ILE A 69 -1.96 0.03 -7.51
CA ILE A 69 -0.56 -0.39 -7.31
C ILE A 69 -0.16 -1.46 -8.33
N ALA A 70 -1.04 -2.43 -8.62
CA ALA A 70 -0.76 -3.49 -9.59
C ALA A 70 -0.50 -2.97 -11.03
N SER A 71 -0.89 -1.74 -11.34
CA SER A 71 -0.58 -1.08 -12.63
C SER A 71 0.77 -0.35 -12.65
N LEU A 72 1.50 -0.31 -11.52
CA LEU A 72 2.74 0.45 -11.34
C LEU A 72 3.90 -0.51 -10.98
N PRO A 73 4.69 -1.00 -11.96
CA PRO A 73 5.79 -1.93 -11.70
C PRO A 73 6.79 -1.43 -10.65
N GLU A 74 7.04 -0.13 -10.58
CA GLU A 74 7.94 0.49 -9.60
C GLU A 74 7.46 0.29 -8.15
N MET A 75 6.13 0.31 -7.92
CA MET A 75 5.51 0.01 -6.63
C MET A 75 5.65 -1.48 -6.26
N CYS A 76 5.71 -2.35 -7.26
CA CYS A 76 5.80 -3.79 -7.10
C CYS A 76 7.25 -4.32 -7.13
N THR A 77 8.25 -3.42 -7.20
CA THR A 77 9.67 -3.78 -7.29
C THR A 77 10.13 -4.54 -6.05
N ASN A 78 10.86 -5.63 -6.28
CA ASN A 78 11.48 -6.46 -5.24
C ASN A 78 12.69 -7.17 -5.83
N VAL A 79 13.26 -8.10 -5.08
CA VAL A 79 14.33 -8.99 -5.53
C VAL A 79 13.90 -10.44 -5.47
N ASP A 80 14.46 -11.27 -6.35
CA ASP A 80 14.34 -12.72 -6.24
C ASP A 80 15.24 -13.29 -5.11
N LYS A 81 15.24 -14.61 -4.95
CA LYS A 81 16.07 -15.32 -3.95
C LYS A 81 17.58 -15.10 -4.13
N ASP A 82 18.02 -14.74 -5.34
CA ASP A 82 19.41 -14.51 -5.69
C ASP A 82 19.78 -13.01 -5.63
N GLY A 83 18.83 -12.15 -5.25
CA GLY A 83 19.02 -10.70 -5.12
C GLY A 83 18.88 -9.93 -6.45
N ASN A 84 18.38 -10.56 -7.51
CA ASN A 84 18.15 -9.89 -8.79
C ASN A 84 16.86 -9.07 -8.74
N PRO A 85 16.88 -7.79 -9.18
CA PRO A 85 15.68 -6.96 -9.17
C PRO A 85 14.66 -7.37 -10.23
N GLY A 86 13.42 -7.29 -9.84
CA GLY A 86 12.25 -7.53 -10.66
C GLY A 86 11.01 -6.93 -10.02
N PHE A 87 9.86 -7.29 -10.51
CA PHE A 87 8.60 -6.83 -9.95
C PHE A 87 7.54 -7.93 -9.93
N PHE A 88 6.70 -7.90 -8.90
CA PHE A 88 5.52 -8.75 -8.82
C PHE A 88 4.40 -8.21 -9.69
N SER A 89 3.54 -9.09 -10.24
CA SER A 89 2.36 -8.70 -11.02
C SER A 89 1.31 -7.96 -10.21
N TYR A 90 1.31 -8.14 -8.90
CA TYR A 90 0.47 -7.42 -7.93
C TYR A 90 1.05 -7.54 -6.51
N LEU A 91 0.54 -6.70 -5.59
CA LEU A 91 0.84 -6.80 -4.16
C LEU A 91 -0.44 -7.03 -3.36
N ASN A 92 -0.33 -7.85 -2.31
CA ASN A 92 -1.39 -8.08 -1.34
C ASN A 92 -1.38 -6.98 -0.26
N PRO A 93 -2.51 -6.37 0.12
CA PRO A 93 -2.55 -5.45 1.24
C PRO A 93 -2.31 -6.20 2.57
N ASN A 94 -1.32 -5.73 3.32
CA ASN A 94 -1.12 -6.05 4.73
C ASN A 94 -1.61 -4.85 5.54
N PHE A 95 -2.71 -5.02 6.27
CA PHE A 95 -3.41 -3.94 6.93
C PHE A 95 -3.49 -4.13 8.44
N THR A 96 -3.68 -3.02 9.16
CA THR A 96 -3.74 -3.04 10.62
C THR A 96 -5.16 -3.18 11.14
N ILE A 97 -5.34 -4.03 12.17
CA ILE A 97 -6.56 -4.17 12.96
C ILE A 97 -6.26 -3.56 14.33
N PHE A 98 -6.95 -2.47 14.67
CA PHE A 98 -6.79 -1.79 15.95
C PHE A 98 -7.62 -2.47 17.04
N HIS A 99 -7.06 -2.62 18.25
CA HIS A 99 -7.69 -3.21 19.40
C HIS A 99 -8.03 -2.14 20.44
N GLU A 100 -9.33 -1.83 20.57
CA GLU A 100 -9.81 -0.78 21.48
C GLU A 100 -9.53 -1.06 22.95
N ASP A 101 -9.48 -2.32 23.36
CA ASP A 101 -9.32 -2.73 24.75
C ASP A 101 -7.93 -2.43 25.32
N ASP A 102 -6.87 -2.66 24.55
CA ASP A 102 -5.48 -2.48 24.98
C ASP A 102 -4.68 -1.45 24.17
N LYS A 103 -5.33 -0.81 23.19
CA LYS A 103 -4.73 0.21 22.30
C LYS A 103 -3.54 -0.28 21.49
N THR A 104 -3.49 -1.58 21.23
CA THR A 104 -2.51 -2.21 20.34
C THR A 104 -3.10 -2.41 18.94
N PHE A 105 -2.31 -2.98 18.03
CA PHE A 105 -2.76 -3.38 16.71
C PHE A 105 -2.19 -4.73 16.32
N SER A 106 -2.83 -5.37 15.34
CA SER A 106 -2.35 -6.57 14.68
C SER A 106 -2.32 -6.36 13.18
N ASP A 107 -1.36 -6.99 12.50
CA ASP A 107 -1.28 -7.02 11.05
C ASP A 107 -2.03 -8.23 10.51
N CYS A 108 -2.91 -7.98 9.54
CA CYS A 108 -3.62 -8.98 8.77
C CYS A 108 -3.44 -8.69 7.28
N TRP A 109 -3.43 -9.73 6.45
CA TRP A 109 -3.31 -9.56 5.01
C TRP A 109 -4.50 -10.18 4.27
N SER A 110 -4.83 -9.64 3.08
CA SER A 110 -5.84 -10.20 2.20
C SER A 110 -5.27 -10.51 0.84
N GLN A 111 -5.77 -11.59 0.21
CA GLN A 111 -5.41 -11.96 -1.14
C GLN A 111 -5.94 -10.91 -2.14
N TYR A 112 -5.06 -10.50 -3.05
CA TYR A 112 -5.42 -9.62 -4.17
C TYR A 112 -6.39 -10.32 -5.12
N GLU A 113 -7.39 -9.58 -5.61
CA GLU A 113 -8.31 -9.99 -6.66
C GLU A 113 -8.51 -8.88 -7.68
N ASP A 114 -8.75 -9.23 -8.94
CA ASP A 114 -9.04 -8.24 -9.99
C ASP A 114 -10.46 -7.68 -9.87
N ASP A 115 -11.41 -8.52 -9.44
CA ASP A 115 -12.78 -8.09 -9.18
C ASP A 115 -12.88 -7.34 -7.85
N PHE A 116 -13.33 -6.08 -7.91
CA PHE A 116 -13.41 -5.19 -6.76
C PHE A 116 -14.28 -5.77 -5.64
N ASP A 117 -15.47 -6.27 -6.00
CA ASP A 117 -16.44 -6.70 -4.99
C ASP A 117 -15.96 -7.98 -4.28
N THR A 118 -15.38 -8.91 -5.02
CA THR A 118 -14.75 -10.11 -4.46
C THR A 118 -13.60 -9.74 -3.52
N PHE A 119 -12.72 -8.83 -3.94
CA PHE A 119 -11.60 -8.38 -3.13
C PHE A 119 -12.05 -7.67 -1.86
N TYR A 120 -13.05 -6.79 -1.98
CA TYR A 120 -13.65 -6.09 -0.85
C TYR A 120 -14.26 -7.07 0.16
N GLN A 121 -15.02 -8.07 -0.30
CA GLN A 121 -15.61 -9.07 0.59
C GLN A 121 -14.56 -9.93 1.28
N ASN A 122 -13.52 -10.35 0.58
CA ASN A 122 -12.40 -11.09 1.15
C ASN A 122 -11.71 -10.28 2.26
N MET A 123 -11.46 -8.99 2.03
CA MET A 123 -10.84 -8.11 3.02
C MET A 123 -11.72 -7.90 4.26
N LEU A 124 -13.04 -7.77 4.08
CA LEU A 124 -13.98 -7.71 5.19
C LEU A 124 -13.99 -8.99 6.01
N GLN A 125 -14.00 -10.14 5.34
CA GLN A 125 -14.00 -11.45 6.01
C GLN A 125 -12.70 -11.68 6.77
N ASP A 126 -11.55 -11.33 6.20
CA ASP A 126 -10.26 -11.42 6.87
C ASP A 126 -10.26 -10.54 8.13
N ALA A 127 -10.67 -9.28 8.01
CA ALA A 127 -10.74 -8.37 9.15
C ALA A 127 -11.65 -8.91 10.26
N GLU A 128 -12.81 -9.46 9.92
CA GLU A 128 -13.75 -10.04 10.90
C GLU A 128 -13.20 -11.32 11.54
N THR A 129 -12.56 -12.18 10.75
CA THR A 129 -12.01 -13.47 11.23
C THR A 129 -10.89 -13.26 12.24
N TYR A 130 -10.10 -12.19 12.07
CA TYR A 130 -8.90 -11.93 12.84
C TYR A 130 -9.04 -10.78 13.86
N LYS A 131 -10.22 -10.13 13.96
CA LYS A 131 -10.43 -8.92 14.79
C LYS A 131 -10.06 -9.07 16.27
N ASP A 132 -10.25 -10.28 16.84
CA ASP A 132 -10.00 -10.56 18.25
C ASP A 132 -8.65 -11.22 18.50
N LYS A 133 -7.87 -11.51 17.45
CA LYS A 133 -6.55 -12.10 17.59
C LYS A 133 -5.52 -11.04 17.91
N LYS A 134 -4.72 -11.30 18.94
CA LYS A 134 -3.65 -10.40 19.41
C LYS A 134 -2.28 -10.87 18.89
N GLY A 135 -1.35 -9.92 18.79
CA GLY A 135 0.00 -10.12 18.29
C GLY A 135 0.23 -9.41 16.97
N ILE A 136 1.49 -9.35 16.51
CA ILE A 136 1.83 -8.55 15.31
C ILE A 136 1.25 -9.19 14.05
N LYS A 137 1.48 -10.49 13.82
CA LYS A 137 1.00 -11.20 12.63
C LYS A 137 -0.04 -12.23 13.03
N VAL A 138 -1.31 -11.98 12.68
CA VAL A 138 -2.44 -12.81 13.13
C VAL A 138 -2.96 -13.79 12.08
N LYS A 139 -2.62 -13.56 10.81
CA LYS A 139 -2.92 -14.45 9.69
C LYS A 139 -1.61 -15.02 9.13
N ASP A 140 -1.47 -16.34 9.19
CA ASP A 140 -0.29 -17.04 8.68
C ASP A 140 -0.19 -16.97 7.15
N GLY A 141 0.98 -17.36 6.61
CA GLY A 141 1.19 -17.50 5.17
C GLY A 141 1.26 -16.19 4.39
N GLN A 142 1.57 -15.06 5.04
CA GLN A 142 1.75 -13.79 4.32
C GLN A 142 2.79 -13.95 3.22
N PRO A 143 2.43 -13.72 1.94
CA PRO A 143 3.37 -13.87 0.82
C PRO A 143 4.33 -12.69 0.75
N MET A 144 5.43 -12.85 -0.01
CA MET A 144 6.45 -11.80 -0.17
C MET A 144 5.98 -10.60 -1.00
N ASN A 145 4.98 -10.78 -1.84
CA ASN A 145 4.36 -9.72 -2.65
C ASN A 145 3.28 -9.01 -1.83
N PHE A 146 3.68 -8.11 -0.96
CA PHE A 146 2.78 -7.33 -0.12
C PHE A 146 3.18 -5.85 -0.06
N PHE A 147 2.23 -5.01 0.32
CA PHE A 147 2.46 -3.65 0.77
C PHE A 147 1.73 -3.42 2.09
N CYS A 148 2.22 -2.50 2.90
CA CYS A 148 1.54 -2.14 4.15
C CYS A 148 0.57 -0.99 3.91
N ILE A 149 -0.65 -1.11 4.47
CA ILE A 149 -1.63 -0.03 4.47
C ILE A 149 -2.26 0.11 5.85
N SER A 150 -2.21 1.32 6.40
CA SER A 150 -2.77 1.61 7.72
C SER A 150 -3.48 2.96 7.74
N CYS A 151 -4.32 3.15 8.76
CA CYS A 151 -5.04 4.39 8.97
C CYS A 151 -4.77 4.93 10.38
N ALA A 152 -4.52 6.24 10.48
CA ALA A 152 -4.51 6.99 11.73
C ALA A 152 -5.78 7.87 11.83
N PRO A 153 -6.97 7.30 12.10
CA PRO A 153 -8.24 7.98 11.95
C PRO A 153 -8.47 9.10 12.98
N TRP A 154 -7.56 9.22 13.92
CA TRP A 154 -7.60 10.27 14.96
C TRP A 154 -6.92 11.57 14.56
N LEU A 155 -6.08 11.54 13.49
CA LEU A 155 -5.22 12.64 13.10
C LEU A 155 -5.44 13.08 11.66
N ASP A 156 -5.63 14.37 11.48
CA ASP A 156 -5.44 15.07 10.22
C ASP A 156 -4.01 15.65 10.22
N TYR A 157 -3.05 14.85 9.79
CA TYR A 157 -1.64 15.19 9.90
C TYR A 157 -1.09 15.89 8.63
N ALA A 158 -0.06 16.71 8.81
CA ALA A 158 0.61 17.40 7.72
C ALA A 158 1.72 16.57 7.06
N ALA A 159 2.39 15.71 7.84
CA ALA A 159 3.46 14.83 7.36
C ALA A 159 3.63 13.63 8.30
N TYR A 160 4.06 12.50 7.73
CA TYR A 160 4.42 11.29 8.45
C TYR A 160 5.61 10.62 7.77
N CYS A 161 6.56 10.13 8.52
CA CYS A 161 7.74 9.45 7.98
C CYS A 161 8.13 8.29 8.90
N PRO A 162 7.71 7.05 8.60
CA PRO A 162 8.20 5.88 9.31
C PRO A 162 9.67 5.65 8.95
N VAL A 163 10.53 5.60 9.96
CA VAL A 163 11.96 5.36 9.78
C VAL A 163 12.30 3.95 10.25
N ASN A 164 12.88 3.17 9.36
CA ASN A 164 13.39 1.84 9.67
C ASN A 164 14.92 1.89 9.83
N TYR A 165 15.40 1.56 11.02
CA TYR A 165 16.84 1.48 11.32
C TYR A 165 17.45 0.12 10.99
N GLY A 166 16.69 -0.85 10.50
CA GLY A 166 17.19 -2.14 10.03
C GLY A 166 18.04 -2.01 8.77
N GLY A 167 19.13 -2.72 8.67
CA GLY A 167 20.11 -2.59 7.60
C GLY A 167 19.66 -2.99 6.17
N SER A 168 18.44 -3.51 6.00
CA SER A 168 17.89 -3.85 4.66
C SER A 168 16.96 -2.74 4.17
N PRO A 169 17.06 -2.29 2.91
CA PRO A 169 16.07 -1.38 2.37
C PRO A 169 14.73 -2.11 2.27
N ASN A 170 13.69 -1.56 2.90
CA ASN A 170 12.33 -2.04 2.66
C ASN A 170 11.92 -1.67 1.24
N LEU A 171 11.86 -2.66 0.35
CA LEU A 171 11.43 -2.44 -1.03
C LEU A 171 9.90 -2.33 -1.16
N PHE A 172 9.15 -2.94 -0.22
CA PHE A 172 7.69 -2.88 -0.22
C PHE A 172 7.18 -1.48 0.17
N PRO A 173 6.09 -1.01 -0.45
CA PRO A 173 5.46 0.27 -0.09
C PRO A 173 4.81 0.24 1.30
N ILE A 174 4.89 1.36 2.01
CA ILE A 174 4.13 1.62 3.24
C ILE A 174 3.22 2.81 2.97
N ILE A 175 1.92 2.58 3.04
CA ILE A 175 0.89 3.60 2.86
C ILE A 175 0.21 3.85 4.19
N THR A 176 0.18 5.11 4.61
CA THR A 176 -0.55 5.52 5.80
C THR A 176 -1.42 6.71 5.46
N PHE A 177 -2.70 6.66 5.82
CA PHE A 177 -3.59 7.80 5.65
C PHE A 177 -4.22 8.22 6.98
N GLY A 178 -4.58 9.48 7.05
CA GLY A 178 -5.13 10.09 8.25
C GLY A 178 -6.64 10.23 8.20
N LYS A 179 -7.16 11.03 9.14
CA LYS A 179 -8.55 11.44 9.17
C LYS A 179 -8.83 12.38 7.99
N TYR A 180 -9.91 12.14 7.27
CA TYR A 180 -10.39 13.14 6.31
C TYR A 180 -11.07 14.30 7.03
N ALA A 181 -10.90 15.50 6.49
CA ALA A 181 -11.51 16.73 6.98
C ALA A 181 -12.35 17.38 5.87
N GLU A 182 -13.46 17.97 6.27
CA GLU A 182 -14.35 18.69 5.36
C GLU A 182 -14.04 20.19 5.42
N GLU A 183 -13.84 20.78 4.24
CA GLU A 183 -13.73 22.23 4.08
C GLU A 183 -14.47 22.67 2.82
N ASN A 184 -15.44 23.57 2.97
CA ASN A 184 -16.24 24.13 1.87
C ASN A 184 -16.92 23.07 0.99
N GLY A 185 -17.41 21.97 1.57
CA GLY A 185 -18.08 20.88 0.87
C GLY A 185 -17.12 19.87 0.22
N ARG A 186 -15.81 20.04 0.39
CA ARG A 186 -14.77 19.09 -0.07
C ARG A 186 -14.20 18.32 1.11
N PHE A 187 -14.05 17.02 0.92
CA PHE A 187 -13.39 16.15 1.88
C PHE A 187 -11.98 15.84 1.40
N THR A 188 -10.98 16.23 2.17
CA THR A 188 -9.58 15.92 1.86
C THR A 188 -8.96 15.07 2.96
N MET A 189 -8.01 14.22 2.58
CA MET A 189 -7.36 13.26 3.47
C MET A 189 -5.84 13.27 3.24
N PRO A 190 -5.02 13.38 4.30
CA PRO A 190 -3.57 13.20 4.14
C PRO A 190 -3.27 11.73 3.85
N LEU A 191 -2.50 11.47 2.82
CA LEU A 191 -1.96 10.15 2.48
C LEU A 191 -0.46 10.25 2.35
N THR A 192 0.25 9.37 3.05
CA THR A 192 1.70 9.23 2.99
C THR A 192 2.06 7.93 2.29
N LEU A 193 2.92 8.01 1.29
CA LEU A 193 3.62 6.87 0.71
C LEU A 193 5.08 6.93 1.14
N THR A 194 5.56 5.85 1.77
CA THR A 194 6.97 5.64 2.08
C THR A 194 7.48 4.41 1.32
N ILE A 195 8.54 4.56 0.56
CA ILE A 195 9.13 3.50 -0.26
C ILE A 195 10.63 3.72 -0.43
N SER A 196 11.38 2.63 -0.64
CA SER A 196 12.83 2.72 -0.94
C SER A 196 13.10 3.61 -2.14
N HIS A 197 14.12 4.47 -2.03
CA HIS A 197 14.58 5.28 -3.17
C HIS A 197 15.17 4.42 -4.31
N ALA A 198 15.52 3.17 -4.04
CA ALA A 198 15.88 2.20 -5.06
C ALA A 198 14.73 1.93 -6.04
N CYS A 199 13.47 1.92 -5.54
CA CYS A 199 12.29 1.64 -6.33
C CYS A 199 11.75 2.90 -7.03
N MET A 200 11.59 4.01 -6.29
CA MET A 200 10.88 5.20 -6.75
C MET A 200 11.63 6.48 -6.36
N ASP A 201 11.44 7.52 -7.16
CA ASP A 201 11.85 8.90 -6.89
C ASP A 201 10.66 9.86 -7.00
N GLY A 202 10.91 11.18 -6.94
CA GLY A 202 9.85 12.19 -6.96
C GLY A 202 8.92 12.11 -8.17
N TYR A 203 9.43 11.73 -9.34
CA TYR A 203 8.59 11.53 -10.52
C TYR A 203 7.59 10.39 -10.32
N HIS A 204 8.06 9.22 -9.90
CA HIS A 204 7.23 8.04 -9.68
C HIS A 204 6.23 8.23 -8.54
N LEU A 205 6.63 8.95 -7.46
CA LEU A 205 5.70 9.36 -6.41
C LEU A 205 4.59 10.26 -6.96
N SER A 206 4.93 11.20 -7.86
CA SER A 206 3.93 12.07 -8.49
C SER A 206 2.96 11.28 -9.38
N VAL A 207 3.45 10.30 -10.13
CA VAL A 207 2.61 9.38 -10.92
C VAL A 207 1.64 8.62 -10.00
N PHE A 208 2.12 8.11 -8.86
CA PHE A 208 1.26 7.42 -7.90
C PHE A 208 0.17 8.34 -7.34
N PHE A 209 0.52 9.52 -6.80
CA PHE A 209 -0.47 10.39 -6.16
C PHE A 209 -1.49 10.95 -7.15
N ASN A 210 -1.04 11.39 -8.33
CA ASN A 210 -1.94 11.91 -9.36
C ASN A 210 -2.87 10.81 -9.91
N GLY A 211 -2.31 9.63 -10.20
CA GLY A 211 -3.11 8.52 -10.71
C GLY A 211 -4.08 7.95 -9.66
N LEU A 212 -3.70 7.91 -8.38
CA LEU A 212 -4.64 7.53 -7.32
C LEU A 212 -5.77 8.56 -7.16
N GLN A 213 -5.47 9.87 -7.29
CA GLN A 213 -6.52 10.90 -7.33
C GLN A 213 -7.50 10.66 -8.47
N GLU A 214 -7.02 10.39 -9.69
CA GLU A 214 -7.87 10.08 -10.83
C GLU A 214 -8.77 8.86 -10.58
N LYS A 215 -8.24 7.81 -9.90
CA LYS A 215 -9.04 6.64 -9.51
C LYS A 215 -10.12 6.96 -8.48
N LEU A 216 -9.83 7.84 -7.53
CA LEU A 216 -10.81 8.31 -6.55
C LEU A 216 -11.91 9.15 -7.19
N ASP A 217 -11.57 9.95 -8.20
CA ASP A 217 -12.51 10.80 -8.94
C ASP A 217 -13.41 10.01 -9.91
N GLN A 218 -13.03 8.77 -10.25
CA GLN A 218 -13.72 7.88 -11.19
C GLN A 218 -14.42 6.70 -10.50
N PHE A 219 -14.33 6.58 -9.18
CA PHE A 219 -14.88 5.45 -8.43
C PHE A 219 -16.42 5.42 -8.51
#